data_38d48d14f2eb4dcdee5e35ef8120d399
#
_entry.id   38d48d14f2eb4dcdee5e35ef8120d399
#
_cell.length_a   1.000
_cell.length_b   1.000
_cell.length_c   1.000
_cell.angle_alpha   90.00
_cell.angle_beta   90.00
_cell.angle_gamma   90.00
#
_symmetry.space_group_name_H-M   'P 1'
#
loop_
_entity.id
_entity.type
_entity.pdbx_description
1 polymer ?
#
loop_
_entity_poly.entity_id
_entity_poly.type
_entity_poly.pdbx_seq_one_letter_code
_entity_poly.pdbx_strand_id
1 'polypeptide(L)'
;FNSAWVGGMMSIIATFFIGWFGFYLIKGSVARDRETGVGQIMATTPMTRPLYTLGKWISNFAVLMLMVVILAIFGIVIQLLSGESTQINFSAYLLPFVFIVMPLMALVAAVAVLFEAIPFLSGGFGNIVYFFGFIMMLPLIMERDFINTNPAIEPMGLALLKADMTEEVLKVFPDYDNSFMLGGMDTPIIGTFTWTGIEWTPAIIATRFAFIGLAILLTLLAAIFFDRFDTSRAKPHSVRIKSSASPSAPIPVSTSQALPTPRLTPL
;
A
#
# COMPACT_ATOMS: atom_id res chain seq x y z
N PHE A 1 -9.80 -2.02 -28.03
CA PHE A 1 -9.77 -1.73 -26.58
C PHE A 1 -10.76 -0.60 -26.27
N ASN A 2 -11.74 -0.86 -25.38
CA ASN A 2 -12.71 0.12 -24.91
C ASN A 2 -12.36 0.56 -23.46
N SER A 3 -13.09 1.56 -22.95
CA SER A 3 -12.85 2.10 -21.60
C SER A 3 -13.00 1.07 -20.47
N ALA A 4 -13.93 0.11 -20.62
CA ALA A 4 -14.12 -0.95 -19.64
C ALA A 4 -12.89 -1.85 -19.56
N TRP A 5 -12.38 -2.26 -20.72
CA TRP A 5 -11.19 -3.11 -20.80
C TRP A 5 -9.95 -2.39 -20.24
N VAL A 6 -9.72 -1.14 -20.66
CA VAL A 6 -8.57 -0.37 -20.17
C VAL A 6 -8.68 -0.13 -18.67
N GLY A 7 -9.85 0.25 -18.16
CA GLY A 7 -10.10 0.45 -16.74
C GLY A 7 -9.92 -0.82 -15.91
N GLY A 8 -10.45 -1.96 -16.40
CA GLY A 8 -10.29 -3.27 -15.78
C GLY A 8 -8.81 -3.70 -15.72
N MET A 9 -8.09 -3.64 -16.85
CA MET A 9 -6.68 -4.01 -16.90
C MET A 9 -5.79 -3.10 -16.05
N MET A 10 -6.00 -1.78 -16.12
CA MET A 10 -5.25 -0.83 -15.29
C MET A 10 -5.55 -1.02 -13.79
N SER A 11 -6.79 -1.39 -13.43
CA SER A 11 -7.11 -1.71 -12.04
C SER A 11 -6.36 -2.95 -11.55
N ILE A 12 -6.25 -4.01 -12.36
CA ILE A 12 -5.46 -5.20 -12.00
C ILE A 12 -3.97 -4.88 -11.90
N ILE A 13 -3.43 -4.11 -12.82
CA ILE A 13 -2.04 -3.62 -12.74
C ILE A 13 -1.83 -2.83 -11.45
N ALA A 14 -2.75 -1.93 -11.10
CA ALA A 14 -2.68 -1.16 -9.86
C ALA A 14 -2.74 -2.05 -8.63
N THR A 15 -3.67 -3.00 -8.56
CA THR A 15 -3.81 -3.91 -7.41
C THR A 15 -2.58 -4.77 -7.23
N PHE A 16 -1.99 -5.26 -8.32
CA PHE A 16 -0.79 -6.08 -8.26
C PHE A 16 0.44 -5.26 -7.90
N PHE A 17 0.80 -4.25 -8.68
CA PHE A 17 2.05 -3.53 -8.49
C PHE A 17 2.00 -2.57 -7.29
N ILE A 18 0.94 -1.77 -7.15
CA ILE A 18 0.85 -0.84 -6.02
C ILE A 18 0.52 -1.62 -4.74
N GLY A 19 -0.29 -2.67 -4.80
CA GLY A 19 -0.52 -3.55 -3.67
C GLY A 19 0.77 -4.17 -3.16
N TRP A 20 1.59 -4.70 -4.06
CA TRP A 20 2.85 -5.34 -3.70
C TRP A 20 3.92 -4.35 -3.22
N PHE A 21 4.29 -3.40 -4.08
CA PHE A 21 5.39 -2.47 -3.79
C PHE A 21 4.98 -1.32 -2.86
N GLY A 22 3.72 -0.91 -2.91
CA GLY A 22 3.20 0.19 -2.10
C GLY A 22 3.32 -0.07 -0.60
N PHE A 23 3.17 -1.32 -0.14
CA PHE A 23 3.42 -1.68 1.25
C PHE A 23 4.82 -1.27 1.71
N TYR A 24 5.86 -1.57 0.91
CA TYR A 24 7.24 -1.23 1.25
C TYR A 24 7.50 0.27 1.23
N LEU A 25 6.76 1.01 0.40
CA LEU A 25 6.88 2.46 0.33
C LEU A 25 6.30 3.14 1.57
N ILE A 26 5.13 2.67 2.04
CA ILE A 26 4.42 3.28 3.18
C ILE A 26 4.86 2.73 4.54
N LYS A 27 5.42 1.51 4.58
CA LYS A 27 5.97 0.92 5.80
C LYS A 27 7.15 1.75 6.29
N GLY A 28 7.26 1.93 7.59
CA GLY A 28 8.26 2.79 8.22
C GLY A 28 7.72 4.18 8.61
N SER A 29 6.43 4.44 8.38
CA SER A 29 5.80 5.72 8.72
C SER A 29 5.80 6.00 10.23
N VAL A 30 5.59 4.98 11.07
CA VAL A 30 5.64 5.06 12.54
C VAL A 30 7.09 5.07 13.03
N ALA A 31 7.97 4.27 12.42
CA ALA A 31 9.40 4.27 12.76
C ALA A 31 10.02 5.64 12.51
N ARG A 32 9.65 6.30 11.42
CA ARG A 32 10.09 7.65 11.07
C ARG A 32 9.69 8.69 12.13
N ASP A 33 8.49 8.61 12.68
CA ASP A 33 8.05 9.50 13.76
C ASP A 33 8.88 9.33 15.04
N ARG A 34 9.37 8.11 15.30
CA ARG A 34 10.29 7.85 16.42
C ARG A 34 11.67 8.44 16.16
N GLU A 35 12.22 8.25 14.97
CA GLU A 35 13.57 8.70 14.60
C GLU A 35 13.66 10.23 14.52
N THR A 36 12.61 10.89 14.04
CA THR A 36 12.56 12.36 13.92
C THR A 36 12.20 13.08 15.20
N GLY A 37 11.88 12.35 16.30
CA GLY A 37 11.46 12.92 17.57
C GLY A 37 10.01 13.45 17.58
N VAL A 38 9.30 13.42 16.46
CA VAL A 38 7.88 13.80 16.36
C VAL A 38 7.03 12.95 17.30
N GLY A 39 7.37 11.68 17.46
CA GLY A 39 6.71 10.79 18.41
C GLY A 39 6.75 11.28 19.86
N GLN A 40 7.84 11.92 20.29
CA GLN A 40 7.96 12.48 21.64
C GLN A 40 7.02 13.68 21.84
N ILE A 41 6.91 14.55 20.83
CA ILE A 41 5.97 15.68 20.84
C ILE A 41 4.53 15.15 20.88
N MET A 42 4.22 14.11 20.08
CA MET A 42 2.91 13.48 20.10
C MET A 42 2.58 12.81 21.44
N ALA A 43 3.58 12.25 22.13
CA ALA A 43 3.40 11.65 23.45
C ALA A 43 2.94 12.66 24.52
N THR A 44 3.26 13.95 24.36
CA THR A 44 2.82 15.03 25.27
C THR A 44 1.42 15.54 24.95
N THR A 45 0.85 15.18 23.79
CA THR A 45 -0.51 15.60 23.41
C THR A 45 -1.57 14.63 23.96
N PRO A 46 -2.84 15.07 24.16
CA PRO A 46 -3.93 14.18 24.59
C PRO A 46 -4.41 13.19 23.50
N MET A 47 -3.60 12.95 22.46
CA MET A 47 -3.94 12.05 21.36
C MET A 47 -4.08 10.61 21.85
N THR A 48 -5.18 9.95 21.51
CA THR A 48 -5.40 8.53 21.83
C THR A 48 -4.70 7.61 20.82
N ARG A 49 -4.39 6.37 21.24
CA ARG A 49 -3.76 5.37 20.35
C ARG A 49 -4.58 5.10 19.08
N PRO A 50 -5.91 4.89 19.15
CA PRO A 50 -6.71 4.70 17.94
C PRO A 50 -6.68 5.90 16.98
N LEU A 51 -6.71 7.12 17.53
CA LEU A 51 -6.65 8.33 16.70
C LEU A 51 -5.33 8.44 15.94
N TYR A 52 -4.21 8.08 16.59
CA TYR A 52 -2.90 8.05 15.95
C TYR A 52 -2.82 7.00 14.85
N THR A 53 -3.24 5.74 15.13
CA THR A 53 -3.18 4.67 14.13
C THR A 53 -4.11 4.93 12.95
N LEU A 54 -5.31 5.50 13.18
CA LEU A 54 -6.22 5.92 12.11
C LEU A 54 -5.60 7.05 11.27
N GLY A 55 -4.97 8.05 11.91
CA GLY A 55 -4.26 9.11 11.19
C GLY A 55 -3.15 8.57 10.29
N LYS A 56 -2.37 7.59 10.77
CA LYS A 56 -1.34 6.91 9.97
C LYS A 56 -1.93 6.09 8.83
N TRP A 57 -3.02 5.37 9.10
CA TRP A 57 -3.74 4.64 8.07
C TRP A 57 -4.24 5.55 6.96
N ILE A 58 -4.89 6.67 7.30
CA ILE A 58 -5.38 7.64 6.31
C ILE A 58 -4.22 8.23 5.51
N SER A 59 -3.11 8.60 6.17
CA SER A 59 -1.92 9.14 5.50
C SER A 59 -1.31 8.12 4.52
N ASN A 60 -1.12 6.88 4.95
CA ASN A 60 -0.61 5.80 4.12
C ASN A 60 -1.55 5.49 2.95
N PHE A 61 -2.85 5.43 3.22
CA PHE A 61 -3.89 5.23 2.20
C PHE A 61 -3.86 6.36 1.16
N ALA A 62 -3.76 7.62 1.59
CA ALA A 62 -3.68 8.76 0.68
C ALA A 62 -2.46 8.70 -0.25
N VAL A 63 -1.30 8.26 0.25
CA VAL A 63 -0.10 8.07 -0.57
C VAL A 63 -0.34 7.00 -1.63
N LEU A 64 -0.92 5.84 -1.26
CA LEU A 64 -1.24 4.79 -2.22
C LEU A 64 -2.26 5.25 -3.25
N MET A 65 -3.32 5.97 -2.81
CA MET A 65 -4.34 6.49 -3.73
C MET A 65 -3.78 7.55 -4.69
N LEU A 66 -2.80 8.34 -4.27
CA LEU A 66 -2.11 9.27 -5.18
C LEU A 66 -1.42 8.50 -6.32
N MET A 67 -0.74 7.40 -6.03
CA MET A 67 -0.13 6.54 -7.04
C MET A 67 -1.17 5.92 -7.98
N VAL A 68 -2.30 5.47 -7.41
CA VAL A 68 -3.43 4.93 -8.18
C VAL A 68 -4.01 5.98 -9.13
N VAL A 69 -4.20 7.22 -8.67
CA VAL A 69 -4.71 8.33 -9.51
C VAL A 69 -3.77 8.62 -10.68
N ILE A 70 -2.45 8.66 -10.43
CA ILE A 70 -1.45 8.86 -11.49
C ILE A 70 -1.56 7.73 -12.53
N LEU A 71 -1.67 6.48 -12.09
CA LEU A 71 -1.80 5.33 -12.99
C LEU A 71 -3.13 5.35 -13.75
N ALA A 72 -4.23 5.78 -13.11
CA ALA A 72 -5.51 5.94 -13.76
C ALA A 72 -5.48 7.04 -14.85
N ILE A 73 -4.83 8.17 -14.59
CA ILE A 73 -4.64 9.22 -15.60
C ILE A 73 -3.82 8.67 -16.78
N PHE A 74 -2.76 7.92 -16.50
CA PHE A 74 -1.92 7.30 -17.51
C PHE A 74 -2.70 6.30 -18.39
N GLY A 75 -3.61 5.52 -17.81
CA GLY A 75 -4.48 4.61 -18.56
C GLY A 75 -5.43 5.34 -19.53
N ILE A 76 -5.98 6.51 -19.15
CA ILE A 76 -6.76 7.34 -20.05
C ILE A 76 -5.90 7.83 -21.23
N VAL A 77 -4.68 8.28 -20.95
CA VAL A 77 -3.75 8.73 -22.00
C VAL A 77 -3.44 7.58 -22.98
N ILE A 78 -3.18 6.37 -22.46
CA ILE A 78 -2.96 5.18 -23.32
C ILE A 78 -4.20 4.91 -24.20
N GLN A 79 -5.40 4.95 -23.62
CA GLN A 79 -6.63 4.72 -24.40
C GLN A 79 -6.77 5.72 -25.55
N LEU A 80 -6.51 6.98 -25.30
CA LEU A 80 -6.58 8.04 -26.34
C LEU A 80 -5.52 7.88 -27.44
N LEU A 81 -4.31 7.42 -27.06
CA LEU A 81 -3.20 7.20 -28.00
C LEU A 81 -3.36 5.92 -28.83
N SER A 82 -4.03 4.90 -28.27
CA SER A 82 -4.24 3.61 -28.97
C SER A 82 -5.18 3.72 -30.16
N GLY A 83 -6.00 4.76 -30.26
CA GLY A 83 -6.80 5.09 -31.43
C GLY A 83 -7.99 4.18 -31.76
N GLU A 84 -8.21 3.08 -31.01
CA GLU A 84 -9.30 2.14 -31.28
C GLU A 84 -10.66 2.66 -30.83
N SER A 85 -10.71 3.38 -29.69
CA SER A 85 -11.91 4.03 -29.20
C SER A 85 -11.56 5.35 -28.55
N THR A 86 -12.00 6.45 -29.17
CA THR A 86 -11.84 7.82 -28.64
C THR A 86 -12.95 8.22 -27.67
N GLN A 87 -14.03 7.44 -27.62
CA GLN A 87 -15.13 7.68 -26.67
C GLN A 87 -14.80 7.10 -25.31
N ILE A 88 -14.64 7.97 -24.31
CA ILE A 88 -14.35 7.56 -22.93
C ILE A 88 -15.66 7.39 -22.16
N ASN A 89 -15.95 6.16 -21.76
CA ASN A 89 -16.98 5.87 -20.77
C ASN A 89 -16.36 5.93 -19.37
N PHE A 90 -16.48 7.10 -18.71
CA PHE A 90 -15.88 7.33 -17.39
C PHE A 90 -16.37 6.36 -16.31
N SER A 91 -17.64 5.94 -16.33
CA SER A 91 -18.15 4.99 -15.34
C SER A 91 -17.52 3.61 -15.51
N ALA A 92 -17.52 3.07 -16.73
CA ALA A 92 -16.90 1.77 -17.01
C ALA A 92 -15.39 1.77 -16.73
N TYR A 93 -14.72 2.93 -16.91
CA TYR A 93 -13.32 3.11 -16.63
C TYR A 93 -13.00 3.21 -15.13
N LEU A 94 -13.73 4.07 -14.37
CA LEU A 94 -13.40 4.41 -12.99
C LEU A 94 -13.94 3.44 -11.94
N LEU A 95 -15.07 2.76 -12.21
CA LEU A 95 -15.68 1.87 -11.23
C LEU A 95 -14.75 0.75 -10.75
N PRO A 96 -13.91 0.11 -11.59
CA PRO A 96 -12.91 -0.85 -11.12
C PRO A 96 -11.89 -0.23 -10.14
N PHE A 97 -11.47 1.01 -10.33
CA PHE A 97 -10.57 1.69 -9.38
C PHE A 97 -11.26 1.95 -8.04
N VAL A 98 -12.54 2.32 -8.05
CA VAL A 98 -13.31 2.59 -6.83
C VAL A 98 -13.64 1.31 -6.08
N PHE A 99 -14.05 0.25 -6.75
CA PHE A 99 -14.55 -0.95 -6.08
C PHE A 99 -13.52 -2.09 -5.97
N ILE A 100 -12.43 -2.06 -6.73
CA ILE A 100 -11.36 -3.06 -6.62
C ILE A 100 -10.12 -2.44 -5.97
N VAL A 101 -9.55 -1.38 -6.59
CA VAL A 101 -8.26 -0.85 -6.16
C VAL A 101 -8.35 -0.17 -4.81
N MET A 102 -9.32 0.71 -4.61
CA MET A 102 -9.45 1.51 -3.38
C MET A 102 -9.60 0.64 -2.12
N PRO A 103 -10.48 -0.41 -2.07
CA PRO A 103 -10.57 -1.29 -0.92
C PRO A 103 -9.29 -2.08 -0.64
N LEU A 104 -8.59 -2.53 -1.68
CA LEU A 104 -7.30 -3.21 -1.50
C LEU A 104 -6.23 -2.25 -0.96
N MET A 105 -6.14 -1.02 -1.47
CA MET A 105 -5.21 -0.01 -0.94
C MET A 105 -5.50 0.33 0.52
N ALA A 106 -6.77 0.37 0.91
CA ALA A 106 -7.17 0.53 2.31
C ALA A 106 -6.66 -0.63 3.19
N LEU A 107 -6.77 -1.87 2.71
CA LEU A 107 -6.23 -3.05 3.40
C LEU A 107 -4.70 -3.01 3.48
N VAL A 108 -4.00 -2.71 2.39
CA VAL A 108 -2.53 -2.62 2.37
C VAL A 108 -2.05 -1.56 3.35
N ALA A 109 -2.69 -0.39 3.39
CA ALA A 109 -2.38 0.66 4.36
C ALA A 109 -2.60 0.21 5.81
N ALA A 110 -3.68 -0.54 6.08
CA ALA A 110 -3.99 -1.07 7.41
C ALA A 110 -2.98 -2.14 7.85
N VAL A 111 -2.62 -3.05 6.96
CA VAL A 111 -1.60 -4.08 7.21
C VAL A 111 -0.24 -3.44 7.48
N ALA A 112 0.14 -2.37 6.77
CA ALA A 112 1.38 -1.65 7.02
C ALA A 112 1.42 -1.06 8.44
N VAL A 113 0.34 -0.39 8.88
CA VAL A 113 0.23 0.16 10.24
C VAL A 113 0.23 -0.94 11.29
N LEU A 114 -0.48 -2.06 11.06
CA LEU A 114 -0.50 -3.20 11.97
C LEU A 114 0.89 -3.83 12.12
N PHE A 115 1.62 -4.01 11.02
CA PHE A 115 2.96 -4.58 11.05
C PHE A 115 3.96 -3.70 11.79
N GLU A 116 3.82 -2.37 11.69
CA GLU A 116 4.64 -1.44 12.44
C GLU A 116 4.29 -1.39 13.93
N ALA A 117 3.03 -1.66 14.30
CA ALA A 117 2.60 -1.72 15.69
C ALA A 117 3.09 -2.97 16.41
N ILE A 118 3.29 -4.08 15.69
CA ILE A 118 3.74 -5.35 16.26
C ILE A 118 5.28 -5.42 16.22
N PRO A 119 5.99 -5.47 17.38
CA PRO A 119 7.46 -5.39 17.42
C PRO A 119 8.17 -6.45 16.56
N PHE A 120 7.61 -7.65 16.47
CA PHE A 120 8.17 -8.76 15.69
C PHE A 120 8.05 -8.53 14.16
N LEU A 121 6.99 -7.83 13.70
CA LEU A 121 6.71 -7.55 12.30
C LEU A 121 7.23 -6.18 11.84
N SER A 122 7.60 -5.31 12.76
CA SER A 122 8.09 -3.96 12.44
C SER A 122 9.42 -3.97 11.67
N GLY A 123 10.25 -5.00 11.86
CA GLY A 123 11.54 -5.17 11.19
C GLY A 123 11.48 -5.84 9.80
N GLY A 124 12.64 -6.31 9.33
CA GLY A 124 12.78 -6.98 8.03
C GLY A 124 11.96 -8.26 7.90
N PHE A 125 11.70 -8.96 9.00
CA PHE A 125 10.87 -10.16 9.01
C PHE A 125 9.44 -9.88 8.52
N GLY A 126 8.83 -8.77 8.94
CA GLY A 126 7.51 -8.38 8.43
C GLY A 126 7.48 -8.15 6.92
N ASN A 127 8.59 -7.69 6.32
CA ASN A 127 8.69 -7.55 4.87
C ASN A 127 8.60 -8.91 4.18
N ILE A 128 9.25 -9.93 4.73
CA ILE A 128 9.22 -11.30 4.23
C ILE A 128 7.81 -11.90 4.38
N VAL A 129 7.19 -11.71 5.55
CA VAL A 129 5.82 -12.17 5.80
C VAL A 129 4.83 -11.55 4.81
N TYR A 130 4.93 -10.23 4.58
CA TYR A 130 4.07 -9.56 3.61
C TYR A 130 4.29 -10.08 2.19
N PHE A 131 5.56 -10.23 1.77
CA PHE A 131 5.93 -10.73 0.46
C PHE A 131 5.29 -12.09 0.18
N PHE A 132 5.52 -13.06 1.05
CA PHE A 132 4.96 -14.40 0.85
C PHE A 132 3.45 -14.42 1.00
N GLY A 133 2.87 -13.66 1.93
CA GLY A 133 1.42 -13.55 2.10
C GLY A 133 0.74 -12.99 0.85
N PHE A 134 1.33 -11.96 0.23
CA PHE A 134 0.80 -11.37 -0.99
C PHE A 134 0.91 -12.32 -2.19
N ILE A 135 2.07 -12.96 -2.37
CA ILE A 135 2.28 -13.92 -3.48
C ILE A 135 1.41 -15.16 -3.31
N MET A 136 1.21 -15.67 -2.09
CA MET A 136 0.35 -16.83 -1.86
C MET A 136 -1.13 -16.58 -2.19
N MET A 137 -1.56 -15.32 -2.30
CA MET A 137 -2.90 -15.03 -2.82
C MET A 137 -3.06 -15.42 -4.31
N LEU A 138 -2.00 -15.33 -5.11
CA LEU A 138 -2.08 -15.59 -6.55
C LEU A 138 -2.52 -17.03 -6.90
N PRO A 139 -1.90 -18.10 -6.38
CA PRO A 139 -2.35 -19.46 -6.67
C PRO A 139 -3.78 -19.73 -6.17
N LEU A 140 -4.20 -19.13 -5.05
CA LEU A 140 -5.57 -19.26 -4.56
C LEU A 140 -6.60 -18.66 -5.54
N ILE A 141 -6.23 -17.57 -6.22
CA ILE A 141 -7.08 -16.93 -7.24
C ILE A 141 -7.13 -17.77 -8.52
N MET A 142 -6.05 -18.51 -8.83
CA MET A 142 -5.97 -19.33 -10.04
C MET A 142 -6.71 -20.67 -9.90
N GLU A 143 -7.04 -21.07 -8.69
CA GLU A 143 -7.76 -22.32 -8.43
C GLU A 143 -9.22 -22.19 -8.90
N ARG A 144 -9.64 -23.12 -9.79
CA ARG A 144 -10.95 -23.04 -10.46
C ARG A 144 -12.13 -23.01 -9.49
N ASP A 145 -12.07 -23.83 -8.44
CA ASP A 145 -13.17 -23.98 -7.48
C ASP A 145 -13.38 -22.70 -6.64
N PHE A 146 -12.32 -21.99 -6.27
CA PHE A 146 -12.40 -20.73 -5.54
C PHE A 146 -13.07 -19.63 -6.36
N ILE A 147 -12.72 -19.53 -7.66
CA ILE A 147 -13.28 -18.53 -8.58
C ILE A 147 -14.77 -18.77 -8.83
N ASN A 148 -15.16 -20.03 -8.99
CA ASN A 148 -16.55 -20.39 -9.31
C ASN A 148 -17.49 -20.20 -8.12
N THR A 149 -16.97 -20.25 -6.88
CA THR A 149 -17.82 -20.18 -5.68
C THR A 149 -18.17 -18.75 -5.27
N ASN A 150 -17.19 -17.82 -5.24
CA ASN A 150 -17.41 -16.43 -4.82
C ASN A 150 -16.31 -15.48 -5.31
N PRO A 151 -16.30 -15.05 -6.57
CA PRO A 151 -15.25 -14.21 -7.14
C PRO A 151 -15.15 -12.84 -6.46
N ALA A 152 -16.20 -12.38 -5.77
CA ALA A 152 -16.20 -11.11 -5.08
C ALA A 152 -15.41 -11.11 -3.76
N ILE A 153 -15.07 -12.27 -3.18
CA ILE A 153 -14.33 -12.39 -1.91
C ILE A 153 -12.82 -12.17 -2.13
N GLU A 154 -12.34 -12.31 -3.34
CA GLU A 154 -10.94 -12.13 -3.67
C GLU A 154 -10.58 -10.61 -3.68
N PRO A 155 -9.61 -10.16 -2.86
CA PRO A 155 -9.35 -8.73 -2.69
C PRO A 155 -8.74 -8.03 -3.92
N MET A 156 -7.98 -8.74 -4.76
CA MET A 156 -7.31 -8.16 -5.92
C MET A 156 -8.25 -7.85 -7.09
N GLY A 157 -9.44 -8.48 -7.12
CA GLY A 157 -10.43 -8.32 -8.17
C GLY A 157 -10.16 -9.09 -9.45
N LEU A 158 -9.08 -9.87 -9.50
CA LEU A 158 -8.74 -10.68 -10.69
C LEU A 158 -9.77 -11.78 -10.92
N ALA A 159 -10.21 -12.46 -9.86
CA ALA A 159 -11.23 -13.48 -9.93
C ALA A 159 -12.58 -12.92 -10.42
N LEU A 160 -12.94 -11.73 -9.93
CA LEU A 160 -14.18 -11.05 -10.34
C LEU A 160 -14.13 -10.66 -11.82
N LEU A 161 -13.02 -10.07 -12.26
CA LEU A 161 -12.83 -9.65 -13.66
C LEU A 161 -12.82 -10.86 -14.59
N LYS A 162 -12.14 -11.95 -14.20
CA LYS A 162 -12.12 -13.19 -14.95
C LYS A 162 -13.51 -13.80 -15.08
N ALA A 163 -14.26 -13.87 -13.99
CA ALA A 163 -15.62 -14.45 -13.99
C ALA A 163 -16.55 -13.70 -14.94
N ASP A 164 -16.56 -12.37 -14.84
CA ASP A 164 -17.39 -11.49 -15.67
C ASP A 164 -16.99 -11.55 -17.15
N MET A 165 -15.69 -11.49 -17.46
CA MET A 165 -15.21 -11.66 -18.84
C MET A 165 -15.55 -13.03 -19.41
N THR A 166 -15.42 -14.09 -18.61
CA THR A 166 -15.73 -15.46 -19.04
C THR A 166 -17.23 -15.59 -19.40
N GLU A 167 -18.11 -15.00 -18.62
CA GLU A 167 -19.56 -15.01 -18.89
C GLU A 167 -19.84 -14.35 -20.25
N GLU A 168 -19.22 -13.20 -20.54
CA GLU A 168 -19.38 -12.53 -21.84
C GLU A 168 -18.78 -13.31 -23.01
N VAL A 169 -17.62 -13.94 -22.81
CA VAL A 169 -17.00 -14.78 -23.85
C VAL A 169 -17.87 -15.98 -24.21
N LEU A 170 -18.45 -16.66 -23.22
CA LEU A 170 -19.31 -17.83 -23.45
C LEU A 170 -20.60 -17.50 -24.21
N LYS A 171 -21.09 -16.25 -24.16
CA LYS A 171 -22.23 -15.81 -25.00
C LYS A 171 -21.89 -15.79 -26.49
N VAL A 172 -20.60 -15.55 -26.83
CA VAL A 172 -20.10 -15.43 -28.21
C VAL A 172 -19.46 -16.74 -28.67
N PHE A 173 -18.74 -17.41 -27.77
CA PHE A 173 -17.99 -18.63 -28.02
C PHE A 173 -18.37 -19.72 -27.01
N PRO A 174 -19.43 -20.51 -27.25
CA PRO A 174 -19.91 -21.52 -26.29
C PRO A 174 -18.91 -22.63 -25.96
N ASP A 175 -17.98 -22.92 -26.87
CA ASP A 175 -16.95 -23.95 -26.71
C ASP A 175 -15.66 -23.45 -26.02
N TYR A 176 -15.69 -22.23 -25.43
CA TYR A 176 -14.54 -21.66 -24.75
C TYR A 176 -14.14 -22.48 -23.52
N ASP A 177 -12.87 -22.88 -23.44
CA ASP A 177 -12.33 -23.78 -22.40
C ASP A 177 -12.04 -23.13 -21.05
N ASN A 178 -12.46 -21.89 -20.84
CA ASN A 178 -12.20 -21.11 -19.61
C ASN A 178 -10.71 -20.78 -19.37
N SER A 179 -9.85 -20.91 -20.37
CA SER A 179 -8.46 -20.46 -20.24
C SER A 179 -8.40 -18.93 -20.20
N PHE A 180 -7.73 -18.37 -19.20
CA PHE A 180 -7.56 -16.92 -19.06
C PHE A 180 -6.07 -16.61 -18.97
N MET A 181 -5.59 -15.79 -19.90
CA MET A 181 -4.20 -15.35 -19.93
C MET A 181 -4.13 -13.84 -20.03
N LEU A 182 -3.41 -13.20 -19.11
CA LEU A 182 -3.09 -11.78 -19.15
C LEU A 182 -1.72 -11.61 -19.83
N GLY A 183 -1.72 -11.14 -21.07
CA GLY A 183 -0.50 -10.91 -21.84
C GLY A 183 -0.37 -11.87 -23.03
N GLY A 184 0.01 -11.32 -24.19
CA GLY A 184 0.07 -12.07 -25.42
C GLY A 184 1.34 -12.91 -25.56
N MET A 185 1.18 -14.20 -25.79
CA MET A 185 2.04 -14.92 -26.73
C MET A 185 1.35 -14.88 -28.08
N ASP A 186 2.12 -15.04 -29.17
CA ASP A 186 1.60 -15.12 -30.54
C ASP A 186 0.68 -16.35 -30.72
N THR A 187 -0.51 -16.27 -30.15
CA THR A 187 -1.59 -17.22 -30.38
C THR A 187 -2.43 -16.73 -31.55
N PRO A 188 -2.85 -17.58 -32.47
CA PRO A 188 -3.73 -17.19 -33.56
C PRO A 188 -5.02 -16.60 -32.94
N ILE A 189 -5.39 -15.38 -33.34
CA ILE A 189 -6.63 -14.75 -32.95
C ILE A 189 -7.80 -15.57 -33.51
N ILE A 190 -8.50 -16.28 -32.64
CA ILE A 190 -9.65 -17.13 -33.02
C ILE A 190 -10.91 -16.28 -33.17
N GLY A 191 -11.00 -15.19 -32.40
CA GLY A 191 -12.10 -14.25 -32.43
C GLY A 191 -11.94 -13.10 -31.43
N THR A 192 -12.78 -12.10 -31.56
CA THR A 192 -12.84 -10.96 -30.62
C THR A 192 -14.25 -10.82 -30.05
N PHE A 193 -14.34 -10.38 -28.83
CA PHE A 193 -15.62 -10.03 -28.19
C PHE A 193 -15.52 -8.64 -27.57
N THR A 194 -16.65 -7.99 -27.39
CA THR A 194 -16.72 -6.67 -26.74
C THR A 194 -17.15 -6.85 -25.29
N TRP A 195 -16.23 -6.55 -24.37
CA TRP A 195 -16.55 -6.54 -22.95
C TRP A 195 -17.04 -5.14 -22.52
N THR A 196 -18.20 -5.08 -21.83
CA THR A 196 -18.82 -3.82 -21.42
C THR A 196 -18.44 -3.39 -20.02
N GLY A 197 -17.73 -4.22 -19.26
CA GLY A 197 -17.30 -3.98 -17.89
C GLY A 197 -18.07 -4.82 -16.88
N ILE A 198 -17.57 -4.85 -15.66
CA ILE A 198 -18.14 -5.64 -14.56
C ILE A 198 -19.56 -5.17 -14.22
N GLU A 199 -20.50 -6.10 -14.08
CA GLU A 199 -21.82 -5.85 -13.50
C GLU A 199 -21.69 -5.63 -11.99
N TRP A 200 -21.79 -4.36 -11.55
CA TRP A 200 -21.69 -3.99 -10.15
C TRP A 200 -22.99 -4.27 -9.40
N THR A 201 -23.21 -5.52 -9.01
CA THR A 201 -24.36 -5.90 -8.19
C THR A 201 -24.24 -5.36 -6.75
N PRO A 202 -25.34 -5.12 -6.04
CA PRO A 202 -25.30 -4.71 -4.63
C PRO A 202 -24.48 -5.65 -3.74
N ALA A 203 -24.50 -6.96 -4.03
CA ALA A 203 -23.71 -7.95 -3.29
C ALA A 203 -22.20 -7.76 -3.48
N ILE A 204 -21.74 -7.51 -4.72
CA ILE A 204 -20.34 -7.23 -5.02
C ILE A 204 -19.93 -5.94 -4.30
N ILE A 205 -20.71 -4.88 -4.42
CA ILE A 205 -20.44 -3.58 -3.79
C ILE A 205 -20.34 -3.74 -2.27
N ALA A 206 -21.28 -4.45 -1.64
CA ALA A 206 -21.28 -4.71 -0.20
C ALA A 206 -20.01 -5.45 0.25
N THR A 207 -19.57 -6.47 -0.51
CA THR A 207 -18.34 -7.21 -0.23
C THR A 207 -17.10 -6.29 -0.34
N ARG A 208 -17.08 -5.38 -1.31
CA ARG A 208 -16.00 -4.41 -1.45
C ARG A 208 -15.94 -3.41 -0.29
N PHE A 209 -17.08 -2.92 0.19
CA PHE A 209 -17.14 -2.11 1.41
C PHE A 209 -16.76 -2.89 2.67
N ALA A 210 -17.04 -4.20 2.74
CA ALA A 210 -16.59 -5.03 3.85
C ALA A 210 -15.07 -5.08 3.98
N PHE A 211 -14.31 -5.02 2.87
CA PHE A 211 -12.84 -4.89 2.92
C PHE A 211 -12.39 -3.56 3.54
N ILE A 212 -13.09 -2.46 3.29
CA ILE A 212 -12.79 -1.18 3.95
C ILE A 212 -13.10 -1.28 5.45
N GLY A 213 -14.21 -1.91 5.82
CA GLY A 213 -14.53 -2.21 7.21
C GLY A 213 -13.45 -3.06 7.89
N LEU A 214 -12.95 -4.08 7.20
CA LEU A 214 -11.83 -4.90 7.68
C LEU A 214 -10.55 -4.09 7.83
N ALA A 215 -10.24 -3.17 6.91
CA ALA A 215 -9.08 -2.29 7.01
C ALA A 215 -9.16 -1.39 8.26
N ILE A 216 -10.33 -0.82 8.53
CA ILE A 216 -10.56 -0.04 9.75
C ILE A 216 -10.38 -0.91 11.01
N LEU A 217 -10.94 -2.12 11.01
CA LEU A 217 -10.80 -3.07 12.12
C LEU A 217 -9.34 -3.43 12.38
N LEU A 218 -8.56 -3.74 11.34
CA LEU A 218 -7.12 -4.02 11.45
C LEU A 218 -6.34 -2.82 11.99
N THR A 219 -6.71 -1.61 11.58
CA THR A 219 -6.09 -0.37 12.06
C THR A 219 -6.40 -0.12 13.55
N LEU A 220 -7.63 -0.40 13.98
CA LEU A 220 -8.00 -0.34 15.40
C LEU A 220 -7.31 -1.44 16.22
N LEU A 221 -7.16 -2.63 15.65
CA LEU A 221 -6.37 -3.71 16.26
C LEU A 221 -4.91 -3.27 16.44
N ALA A 222 -4.32 -2.59 15.46
CA ALA A 222 -2.98 -2.04 15.56
C ALA A 222 -2.82 -1.09 16.78
N ALA A 223 -3.87 -0.36 17.14
CA ALA A 223 -3.85 0.55 18.30
C ALA A 223 -3.66 -0.20 19.64
N ILE A 224 -4.05 -1.48 19.73
CA ILE A 224 -3.88 -2.31 20.92
C ILE A 224 -2.39 -2.64 21.12
N PHE A 225 -1.70 -2.96 20.04
CA PHE A 225 -0.28 -3.33 20.06
C PHE A 225 0.64 -2.11 20.03
N PHE A 226 0.11 -0.93 19.73
CA PHE A 226 0.90 0.29 19.62
C PHE A 226 1.36 0.78 20.98
N ASP A 227 2.66 0.64 21.26
CA ASP A 227 3.31 1.25 22.42
C ASP A 227 3.48 2.76 22.18
N ARG A 228 2.77 3.57 23.00
CA ARG A 228 2.74 5.03 22.89
C ARG A 228 4.13 5.65 23.12
N PHE A 229 5.03 5.55 22.13
CA PHE A 229 6.39 6.12 22.10
C PHE A 229 7.11 6.09 23.47
N ASP A 230 6.96 4.98 24.21
CA ASP A 230 7.59 4.80 25.52
C ASP A 230 9.11 4.79 25.35
N THR A 231 9.76 5.86 25.80
CA THR A 231 11.23 6.04 25.72
C THR A 231 11.99 5.01 26.55
N SER A 232 11.35 4.38 27.53
CA SER A 232 11.97 3.33 28.36
C SER A 232 12.29 2.05 27.60
N ARG A 233 11.63 1.83 26.46
CA ARG A 233 11.85 0.69 25.55
C ARG A 233 12.67 1.03 24.30
N ALA A 234 13.05 2.28 24.11
CA ALA A 234 13.95 2.66 23.02
C ALA A 234 15.31 2.02 23.29
N LYS A 235 15.69 1.00 22.50
CA LYS A 235 17.07 0.51 22.49
C LYS A 235 17.95 1.72 22.20
N PRO A 236 18.98 2.00 23.04
CA PRO A 236 19.89 3.09 22.74
C PRO A 236 20.52 2.79 21.37
N HIS A 237 20.26 3.66 20.41
CA HIS A 237 21.01 3.66 19.17
C HIS A 237 22.46 3.88 19.57
N SER A 238 23.27 2.83 19.52
CA SER A 238 24.71 2.98 19.58
C SER A 238 25.09 3.73 18.31
N VAL A 239 25.13 5.05 18.40
CA VAL A 239 25.85 5.88 17.44
C VAL A 239 27.27 5.38 17.49
N ARG A 240 27.62 4.47 16.60
CA ARG A 240 28.99 4.05 16.37
C ARG A 240 29.68 5.25 15.76
N ILE A 241 30.07 6.20 16.63
CA ILE A 241 31.02 7.22 16.28
C ILE A 241 32.24 6.43 15.82
N LYS A 242 32.43 6.35 14.51
CA LYS A 242 33.73 5.98 13.97
C LYS A 242 34.68 7.06 14.45
N SER A 243 35.26 6.83 15.62
CA SER A 243 36.41 7.54 16.06
C SER A 243 37.53 7.21 15.05
N SER A 244 37.64 8.03 14.03
CA SER A 244 38.90 8.19 13.27
C SER A 244 39.86 8.96 14.15
N ALA A 245 40.24 8.33 15.25
CA ALA A 245 41.38 8.82 16.01
C ALA A 245 42.64 8.48 15.24
N SER A 246 43.09 9.39 14.39
CA SER A 246 44.52 9.55 14.17
C SER A 246 45.18 9.87 15.51
N PRO A 247 46.29 9.26 15.87
CA PRO A 247 47.02 9.61 17.09
C PRO A 247 47.59 11.02 16.93
N SER A 248 46.86 11.99 17.45
CA SER A 248 47.42 13.37 17.58
C SER A 248 48.49 13.34 18.64
N ALA A 249 49.66 13.84 18.27
CA ALA A 249 50.81 14.08 19.14
C ALA A 249 50.41 14.89 20.40
N PRO A 250 51.10 14.69 21.54
CA PRO A 250 50.76 15.40 22.77
C PRO A 250 50.99 16.91 22.61
N ILE A 251 49.90 17.66 22.83
CA ILE A 251 49.95 19.13 22.86
C ILE A 251 50.71 19.53 24.13
N PRO A 252 51.74 20.37 24.06
CA PRO A 252 52.41 20.85 25.28
C PRO A 252 51.46 21.72 26.09
N VAL A 253 51.32 21.37 27.37
CA VAL A 253 50.54 22.13 28.34
C VAL A 253 51.16 23.53 28.50
N SER A 254 50.53 24.52 27.87
CA SER A 254 50.87 25.92 28.13
C SER A 254 50.26 26.33 29.46
N THR A 255 51.12 26.79 30.36
CA THR A 255 50.83 27.26 31.71
C THR A 255 49.77 28.33 31.65
N SER A 256 48.61 28.07 32.31
CA SER A 256 47.52 29.00 32.46
C SER A 256 48.00 30.29 33.11
N GLN A 257 48.01 31.38 32.35
CA GLN A 257 48.05 32.73 32.93
C GLN A 257 46.70 33.03 33.59
N ALA A 258 46.70 33.24 34.91
CA ALA A 258 45.54 33.66 35.66
C ALA A 258 45.01 35.00 35.12
N LEU A 259 43.78 35.03 34.68
CA LEU A 259 43.07 36.24 34.30
C LEU A 259 42.88 37.14 35.56
N PRO A 260 43.12 38.44 35.44
CA PRO A 260 42.92 39.36 36.58
C PRO A 260 41.44 39.50 36.92
N THR A 261 41.12 39.33 38.18
CA THR A 261 39.76 39.54 38.75
C THR A 261 39.31 40.98 38.54
N PRO A 262 38.11 41.24 37.99
CA PRO A 262 37.56 42.60 37.89
C PRO A 262 37.27 43.16 39.29
N ARG A 263 37.87 44.35 39.60
CA ARG A 263 37.48 45.12 40.78
C ARG A 263 36.17 45.82 40.55
N LEU A 264 35.17 45.45 41.36
CA LEU A 264 33.92 46.21 41.45
C LEU A 264 34.17 47.45 42.27
N THR A 265 33.97 48.65 41.71
CA THR A 265 33.94 49.90 42.39
C THR A 265 32.55 50.10 43.00
N PRO A 266 32.41 50.34 44.32
CA PRO A 266 31.11 50.71 44.88
C PRO A 266 30.72 52.13 44.47
N LEU A 267 29.45 52.32 44.17
CA LEU A 267 28.79 53.60 43.94
C LEU A 267 28.63 54.40 45.30
#